data_79245549eecafbe3ebb6d8376a88f234
#
_entry.id   79245549eecafbe3ebb6d8376a88f234
#
_cell.length_a   1.000
_cell.length_b   1.000
_cell.length_c   1.000
_cell.angle_alpha   90.00
_cell.angle_beta   90.00
_cell.angle_gamma   90.00
#
_symmetry.space_group_name_H-M   'P 1'
#
loop_
_entity.id
_entity.type
_entity.pdbx_description
1 polymer ?
#
loop_
_entity_poly.entity_id
_entity_poly.type
_entity_poly.pdbx_seq_one_letter_code
_entity_poly.pdbx_strand_id
1 'polypeptide(L)'
;KEALKYNLISEITSNEQLLVRAKKLALELTQQSSATSIALTRQMMWKMLGASHPMEAHKIDSRGVYHLGQSEDAREGVRSFLEKRPAEFIDNVSSNLPPFFPWWEKPEFK
;
A
#
# COMPACT_ATOMS: atom_id res chain seq x y z
N LYS A 1 1.28 -23.17 17.17
CA LYS A 1 0.36 -24.02 16.36
C LYS A 1 -1.07 -23.47 16.41
N GLU A 2 -1.56 -23.07 17.58
CA GLU A 2 -2.92 -22.57 17.78
C GLU A 2 -3.18 -21.26 17.03
N ALA A 3 -2.25 -20.31 17.07
CA ALA A 3 -2.33 -19.06 16.32
C ALA A 3 -2.46 -19.27 14.79
N LEU A 4 -1.79 -20.28 14.24
CA LEU A 4 -1.92 -20.66 12.84
C LEU A 4 -3.30 -21.29 12.57
N LYS A 5 -3.77 -22.15 13.47
CA LYS A 5 -5.09 -22.81 13.36
C LYS A 5 -6.24 -21.79 13.33
N TYR A 6 -6.12 -20.70 14.07
CA TYR A 6 -7.13 -19.63 14.14
C TYR A 6 -6.82 -18.43 13.24
N ASN A 7 -5.90 -18.59 12.27
CA ASN A 7 -5.53 -17.55 11.30
C ASN A 7 -5.05 -16.22 11.93
N LEU A 8 -4.51 -16.27 13.16
CA LEU A 8 -3.86 -15.11 13.77
C LEU A 8 -2.51 -14.80 13.10
N ILE A 9 -1.85 -15.85 12.61
CA ILE A 9 -0.64 -15.78 11.77
C ILE A 9 -0.84 -16.65 10.54
N SER A 10 -0.20 -16.29 9.43
CA SER A 10 -0.32 -17.00 8.15
C SER A 10 0.62 -18.18 8.03
N GLU A 11 1.80 -18.10 8.65
CA GLU A 11 2.81 -19.18 8.59
C GLU A 11 3.76 -19.14 9.79
N ILE A 12 4.51 -20.22 9.97
CA ILE A 12 5.57 -20.36 10.96
C ILE A 12 6.85 -20.76 10.23
N THR A 13 7.94 -20.04 10.47
CA THR A 13 9.26 -20.32 9.88
C THR A 13 10.32 -20.49 10.97
N SER A 14 11.51 -20.97 10.58
CA SER A 14 12.67 -20.91 11.48
C SER A 14 13.20 -19.47 11.61
N ASN A 15 13.94 -19.19 12.67
CA ASN A 15 14.53 -17.85 12.88
C ASN A 15 15.44 -17.43 11.72
N GLU A 16 16.19 -18.35 11.15
CA GLU A 16 17.12 -18.10 10.03
C GLU A 16 16.35 -17.73 8.75
N GLN A 17 15.17 -18.27 8.57
CA GLN A 17 14.34 -18.04 7.38
C GLN A 17 13.35 -16.88 7.53
N LEU A 18 13.15 -16.38 8.74
CA LEU A 18 12.10 -15.38 9.03
C LEU A 18 12.25 -14.13 8.15
N LEU A 19 13.42 -13.52 8.12
CA LEU A 19 13.63 -12.28 7.36
C LEU A 19 13.56 -12.51 5.85
N VAL A 20 14.09 -13.64 5.37
CA VAL A 20 14.05 -14.02 3.95
C VAL A 20 12.60 -14.20 3.50
N ARG A 21 11.81 -14.91 4.30
CA ARG A 21 10.39 -15.15 4.00
C ARG A 21 9.55 -13.86 4.08
N ALA A 22 9.80 -13.03 5.09
CA ALA A 22 9.11 -11.74 5.22
C ALA A 22 9.38 -10.81 4.02
N LYS A 23 10.63 -10.72 3.57
CA LYS A 23 10.98 -9.95 2.37
C LYS A 23 10.32 -10.52 1.11
N LYS A 24 10.32 -11.85 0.96
CA LYS A 24 9.65 -12.50 -0.17
C LYS A 24 8.16 -12.18 -0.18
N LEU A 25 7.47 -12.29 0.96
CA LEU A 25 6.06 -11.95 1.07
C LEU A 25 5.80 -10.47 0.75
N ALA A 26 6.64 -9.57 1.24
CA ALA A 26 6.52 -8.15 0.92
C ALA A 26 6.65 -7.88 -0.59
N LEU A 27 7.58 -8.54 -1.27
CA LEU A 27 7.75 -8.44 -2.73
C LEU A 27 6.54 -9.02 -3.48
N GLU A 28 6.03 -10.18 -3.07
CA GLU A 28 4.84 -10.78 -3.66
C GLU A 28 3.62 -9.83 -3.63
N LEU A 29 3.51 -9.02 -2.55
CA LEU A 29 2.43 -8.05 -2.38
C LEU A 29 2.65 -6.73 -3.15
N THR A 30 3.88 -6.39 -3.50
CA THR A 30 4.22 -5.04 -3.97
C THR A 30 4.75 -4.98 -5.39
N GLN A 31 5.35 -6.03 -5.92
CA GLN A 31 6.08 -6.01 -7.19
C GLN A 31 5.22 -5.71 -8.43
N GLN A 32 3.90 -5.88 -8.34
CA GLN A 32 2.96 -5.64 -9.44
C GLN A 32 2.04 -4.44 -9.17
N SER A 33 2.46 -3.54 -8.31
CA SER A 33 1.65 -2.38 -7.93
C SER A 33 2.53 -1.14 -7.82
N SER A 34 1.97 0.03 -8.14
CA SER A 34 2.65 1.30 -7.96
C SER A 34 3.07 1.53 -6.50
N ALA A 35 4.31 1.94 -6.27
CA ALA A 35 4.84 2.19 -4.94
C ALA A 35 4.07 3.30 -4.20
N THR A 36 3.60 4.32 -4.91
CA THR A 36 2.79 5.41 -4.37
C THR A 36 1.41 4.94 -3.93
N SER A 37 0.77 4.08 -4.72
CA SER A 37 -0.51 3.46 -4.38
C SER A 37 -0.42 2.59 -3.12
N ILE A 38 0.64 1.77 -3.01
CA ILE A 38 0.89 0.93 -1.84
C ILE A 38 1.13 1.80 -0.60
N ALA A 39 1.95 2.84 -0.72
CA ALA A 39 2.25 3.74 0.40
C ALA A 39 0.99 4.44 0.90
N LEU A 40 0.14 4.95 -0.01
CA LEU A 40 -1.10 5.61 0.34
C LEU A 40 -2.09 4.63 1.01
N THR A 41 -2.31 3.47 0.39
CA THR A 41 -3.19 2.42 0.93
C THR A 41 -2.74 1.97 2.33
N ARG A 42 -1.45 1.72 2.51
CA ARG A 42 -0.90 1.33 3.81
C ARG A 42 -1.18 2.37 4.89
N GLN A 43 -0.99 3.65 4.57
CA GLN A 43 -1.28 4.72 5.52
C GLN A 43 -2.78 4.85 5.80
N MET A 44 -3.63 4.68 4.79
CA MET A 44 -5.07 4.66 4.98
C MET A 44 -5.48 3.54 5.94
N MET A 45 -4.99 2.32 5.74
CA MET A 45 -5.29 1.19 6.64
C MET A 45 -4.95 1.53 8.10
N TRP A 46 -3.80 2.15 8.36
CA TRP A 46 -3.39 2.52 9.72
C TRP A 46 -4.17 3.70 10.29
N LYS A 47 -4.35 4.76 9.50
CA LYS A 47 -4.94 6.01 9.97
C LYS A 47 -6.46 5.95 10.11
N MET A 48 -7.11 5.06 9.37
CA MET A 48 -8.56 4.90 9.42
C MET A 48 -9.05 3.87 10.44
N LEU A 49 -8.15 3.15 11.14
CA LEU A 49 -8.52 2.24 12.23
C LEU A 49 -9.31 2.94 13.37
N GLY A 50 -9.04 4.21 13.62
CA GLY A 50 -9.73 5.01 14.63
C GLY A 50 -10.73 6.01 14.06
N ALA A 51 -11.06 5.92 12.77
CA ALA A 51 -12.02 6.84 12.15
C ALA A 51 -13.43 6.65 12.72
N SER A 52 -14.11 7.76 12.99
CA SER A 52 -15.46 7.74 13.59
C SER A 52 -16.52 7.27 12.60
N HIS A 53 -16.25 7.41 11.29
CA HIS A 53 -17.18 7.04 10.23
C HIS A 53 -16.46 6.61 8.96
N PRO A 54 -16.95 5.60 8.21
CA PRO A 54 -16.34 5.14 6.95
C PRO A 54 -16.16 6.24 5.89
N MET A 55 -16.98 7.28 5.94
CA MET A 55 -16.87 8.43 5.03
C MET A 55 -15.53 9.17 5.13
N GLU A 56 -14.86 9.12 6.26
CA GLU A 56 -13.52 9.70 6.42
C GLU A 56 -12.52 8.99 5.50
N ALA A 57 -12.56 7.67 5.47
CA ALA A 57 -11.74 6.88 4.55
C ALA A 57 -12.11 7.17 3.09
N HIS A 58 -13.41 7.22 2.77
CA HIS A 58 -13.89 7.49 1.42
C HIS A 58 -13.43 8.84 0.86
N LYS A 59 -13.40 9.89 1.69
CA LYS A 59 -12.89 11.21 1.27
C LYS A 59 -11.41 11.18 0.87
N ILE A 60 -10.60 10.43 1.61
CA ILE A 60 -9.16 10.29 1.31
C ILE A 60 -8.95 9.39 0.11
N ASP A 61 -9.66 8.27 0.04
CA ASP A 61 -9.63 7.33 -1.08
C ASP A 61 -9.98 8.02 -2.40
N SER A 62 -11.08 8.75 -2.46
CA SER A 62 -11.51 9.48 -3.65
C SER A 62 -10.47 10.49 -4.14
N ARG A 63 -9.83 11.22 -3.21
CA ARG A 63 -8.73 12.13 -3.55
C ARG A 63 -7.50 11.37 -4.05
N GLY A 64 -7.20 10.23 -3.45
CA GLY A 64 -6.12 9.34 -3.87
C GLY A 64 -6.33 8.80 -5.28
N VAL A 65 -7.51 8.24 -5.55
CA VAL A 65 -7.89 7.73 -6.88
C VAL A 65 -7.81 8.83 -7.94
N TYR A 66 -8.33 10.02 -7.65
CA TYR A 66 -8.27 11.15 -8.57
C TYR A 66 -6.82 11.56 -8.88
N HIS A 67 -5.97 11.68 -7.87
CA HIS A 67 -4.58 12.10 -8.06
C HIS A 67 -3.75 11.03 -8.76
N LEU A 68 -3.75 9.80 -8.22
CA LEU A 68 -2.95 8.69 -8.76
C LEU A 68 -3.43 8.25 -10.14
N GLY A 69 -4.72 8.39 -10.44
CA GLY A 69 -5.27 8.10 -11.78
C GLY A 69 -4.69 8.97 -12.90
N GLN A 70 -4.03 10.08 -12.57
CA GLN A 70 -3.35 10.95 -13.53
C GLN A 70 -1.84 10.69 -13.64
N SER A 71 -1.30 9.76 -12.82
CA SER A 71 0.12 9.44 -12.76
C SER A 71 0.62 8.66 -13.98
N GLU A 72 1.94 8.61 -14.15
CA GLU A 72 2.55 7.76 -15.17
C GLU A 72 2.36 6.28 -14.86
N ASP A 73 2.38 5.90 -13.58
CA ASP A 73 2.10 4.53 -13.17
C ASP A 73 0.67 4.08 -13.51
N ALA A 74 -0.32 4.97 -13.42
CA ALA A 74 -1.68 4.64 -13.85
C ALA A 74 -1.76 4.39 -15.37
N ARG A 75 -1.07 5.21 -16.15
CA ARG A 75 -0.98 5.01 -17.61
C ARG A 75 -0.25 3.72 -17.98
N GLU A 76 0.85 3.45 -17.27
CA GLU A 76 1.62 2.22 -17.46
C GLU A 76 0.79 0.99 -17.06
N GLY A 77 0.03 1.05 -15.97
CA GLY A 77 -0.87 -0.03 -15.57
C GLY A 77 -1.89 -0.40 -16.64
N VAL A 78 -2.50 0.60 -17.27
CA VAL A 78 -3.43 0.39 -18.40
C VAL A 78 -2.69 -0.15 -19.63
N ARG A 79 -1.55 0.44 -19.97
CA ARG A 79 -0.76 0.04 -21.14
C ARG A 79 -0.28 -1.40 -21.02
N SER A 80 0.36 -1.75 -19.91
CA SER A 80 0.88 -3.10 -19.67
C SER A 80 -0.22 -4.17 -19.69
N PHE A 81 -1.40 -3.83 -19.16
CA PHE A 81 -2.57 -4.72 -19.21
C PHE A 81 -3.04 -5.00 -20.64
N LEU A 82 -3.13 -3.95 -21.48
CA LEU A 82 -3.54 -4.09 -22.86
C LEU A 82 -2.50 -4.84 -23.70
N GLU A 83 -1.22 -4.60 -23.44
CA GLU A 83 -0.09 -5.26 -24.11
C GLU A 83 0.24 -6.64 -23.55
N LYS A 84 -0.42 -7.06 -22.47
CA LYS A 84 -0.23 -8.36 -21.77
C LYS A 84 1.24 -8.60 -21.38
N ARG A 85 1.89 -7.58 -20.87
CA ARG A 85 3.26 -7.62 -20.34
C ARG A 85 3.28 -7.20 -18.86
N PRO A 86 4.36 -7.48 -18.14
CA PRO A 86 4.59 -6.92 -16.82
C PRO A 86 4.60 -5.38 -16.86
N ALA A 87 4.05 -4.75 -15.81
CA ALA A 87 4.10 -3.30 -15.66
C ALA A 87 5.49 -2.85 -15.18
N GLU A 88 5.95 -1.71 -15.69
CA GLU A 88 7.19 -1.06 -15.28
C GLU A 88 6.88 0.28 -14.61
N PHE A 89 6.50 0.20 -13.33
CA PHE A 89 6.15 1.37 -12.54
C PHE A 89 7.39 2.21 -12.19
N ILE A 90 7.29 3.53 -12.35
CA ILE A 90 8.39 4.48 -12.17
C ILE A 90 8.16 5.49 -11.06
N ASP A 91 6.91 5.69 -10.64
CA ASP A 91 6.59 6.62 -9.56
C ASP A 91 7.19 6.14 -8.24
N ASN A 92 7.77 7.05 -7.47
CA ASN A 92 8.39 6.73 -6.20
C ASN A 92 7.81 7.53 -5.04
N VAL A 93 7.90 6.97 -3.86
CA VAL A 93 7.30 7.51 -2.63
C VAL A 93 7.94 8.84 -2.20
N SER A 94 9.18 9.12 -2.61
CA SER A 94 9.87 10.35 -2.20
C SER A 94 9.42 11.60 -2.95
N SER A 95 8.89 11.44 -4.17
CA SER A 95 8.57 12.57 -5.05
C SER A 95 7.16 12.56 -5.65
N ASN A 96 6.47 11.42 -5.66
CA ASN A 96 5.20 11.28 -6.38
C ASN A 96 3.98 11.03 -5.47
N LEU A 97 4.14 11.18 -4.14
CA LEU A 97 2.99 11.15 -3.26
C LEU A 97 2.05 12.35 -3.48
N PRO A 98 0.73 12.18 -3.29
CA PRO A 98 -0.22 13.27 -3.46
C PRO A 98 0.10 14.48 -2.57
N PRO A 99 -0.15 15.73 -3.02
CA PRO A 99 0.17 16.93 -2.25
C PRO A 99 -0.63 17.06 -0.94
N PHE A 100 -1.72 16.31 -0.78
CA PHE A 100 -2.45 16.22 0.48
C PHE A 100 -1.89 15.19 1.47
N PHE A 101 -0.82 14.49 1.10
CA PHE A 101 -0.14 13.55 1.99
C PHE A 101 0.98 14.29 2.78
N PRO A 102 1.07 14.13 4.09
CA PRO A 102 0.12 13.44 4.97
C PRO A 102 -1.15 14.26 5.24
N TRP A 103 -2.33 13.63 5.25
CA TRP A 103 -3.61 14.28 5.58
C TRP A 103 -3.91 14.32 7.07
N TRP A 104 -3.02 13.78 7.89
CA TRP A 104 -3.15 13.74 9.35
C TRP A 104 -2.09 14.62 10.01
N GLU A 105 -2.43 15.12 11.19
CA GLU A 105 -1.46 15.76 12.08
C GLU A 105 -0.68 14.71 12.87
N LYS A 106 0.60 14.95 13.10
CA LYS A 106 1.39 14.10 13.98
C LYS A 106 1.01 14.42 15.42
N PRO A 107 0.60 13.42 16.23
CA PRO A 107 0.37 13.65 17.64
C PRO A 107 1.69 14.06 18.31
N GLU A 108 1.63 15.11 19.13
CA GLU A 108 2.77 15.49 19.97
C GLU A 108 2.79 14.59 21.21
N PHE A 109 3.96 14.10 21.54
CA PHE A 109 4.20 13.45 22.81
C PHE A 109 4.35 14.53 23.89
N LYS A 110 3.38 14.63 24.80
CA LYS A 110 3.39 15.53 25.95
C LYS A 110 3.82 14.80 27.21
#